data_b6f89da48f5513fad4804bbc02fc6546
#
_entry.id   b6f89da48f5513fad4804bbc02fc6546
#
_cell.length_a   1.000
_cell.length_b   1.000
_cell.length_c   1.000
_cell.angle_alpha   90.00
_cell.angle_beta   90.00
_cell.angle_gamma   90.00
#
_symmetry.space_group_name_H-M   'P 1'
#
loop_
_entity.id
_entity.type
_entity.pdbx_description
1 polymer ?
#
loop_
_entity_poly.entity_id
_entity_poly.type
_entity_poly.pdbx_seq_one_letter_code
_entity_poly.pdbx_strand_id
1 'polypeptide(L)'
;MIKVIWGTDWDSLIQNDRDGLLVRRMGEITDGQYQKYFVESGAYFRQNFFGTDPRLLKMVEHLSDEQLARMRLGGHDPIKVHAGYKAAVEHTGSPTLILAKTIKGYGLGEAGEGKNITHQQKKLNDDELRIFRSRFGIPIPDGELHDAPFYRPSDDSAEIQYM
;
A
#
# COMPACT_ATOMS: atom_id res chain seq x y z
N MET A 1 -1.49 -5.37 21.36
CA MET A 1 -1.22 -4.42 20.26
C MET A 1 -0.80 -5.18 19.03
N ILE A 2 -1.40 -4.87 17.87
CA ILE A 2 -1.09 -5.44 16.55
C ILE A 2 -0.50 -4.34 15.70
N LYS A 3 0.61 -4.62 15.00
CA LYS A 3 1.24 -3.68 14.06
C LYS A 3 1.13 -4.24 12.64
N VAL A 4 0.44 -3.52 11.75
CA VAL A 4 0.25 -3.87 10.34
C VAL A 4 1.09 -2.89 9.50
N ILE A 5 2.38 -3.20 9.35
CA ILE A 5 3.36 -2.30 8.73
C ILE A 5 3.67 -2.72 7.30
N TRP A 6 4.01 -4.00 7.09
CA TRP A 6 4.48 -4.55 5.82
C TRP A 6 3.39 -5.39 5.18
N GLY A 7 3.17 -5.22 3.87
CA GLY A 7 2.23 -6.02 3.11
C GLY A 7 2.70 -7.45 2.87
N THR A 8 1.84 -8.29 2.29
CA THR A 8 2.13 -9.70 1.97
C THR A 8 3.30 -9.85 1.00
N ASP A 9 3.55 -8.85 0.15
CA ASP A 9 4.67 -8.85 -0.79
C ASP A 9 6.04 -8.94 -0.10
N TRP A 10 6.13 -8.56 1.18
CA TRP A 10 7.34 -8.61 1.99
C TRP A 10 7.56 -9.93 2.72
N ASP A 11 6.54 -10.78 2.81
CA ASP A 11 6.61 -11.97 3.68
C ASP A 11 7.74 -12.92 3.29
N SER A 12 7.92 -13.16 1.97
CA SER A 12 8.99 -14.04 1.49
C SER A 12 10.38 -13.47 1.74
N LEU A 13 10.56 -12.15 1.62
CA LEU A 13 11.83 -11.48 1.89
C LEU A 13 12.16 -11.54 3.38
N ILE A 14 11.19 -11.27 4.24
CA ILE A 14 11.37 -11.32 5.71
C ILE A 14 11.65 -12.75 6.18
N GLN A 15 10.96 -13.76 5.63
CA GLN A 15 11.20 -15.17 5.96
C GLN A 15 12.60 -15.64 5.55
N ASN A 16 13.16 -15.08 4.49
CA ASN A 16 14.51 -15.41 4.01
C ASN A 16 15.62 -14.56 4.63
N ASP A 17 15.30 -13.58 5.46
CA ASP A 17 16.26 -12.68 6.13
C ASP A 17 16.91 -13.36 7.35
N ARG A 18 17.75 -14.38 7.08
CA ARG A 18 18.37 -15.20 8.14
C ARG A 18 19.27 -14.40 9.07
N ASP A 19 19.95 -13.37 8.55
CA ASP A 19 20.91 -12.55 9.29
C ASP A 19 20.26 -11.32 9.93
N GLY A 20 18.95 -11.10 9.73
CA GLY A 20 18.22 -9.93 10.19
C GLY A 20 18.67 -8.62 9.54
N LEU A 21 19.34 -8.69 8.38
CA LEU A 21 19.87 -7.53 7.69
C LEU A 21 18.75 -6.65 7.10
N LEU A 22 17.74 -7.28 6.49
CA LEU A 22 16.57 -6.60 5.97
C LEU A 22 15.78 -5.95 7.10
N VAL A 23 15.49 -6.67 8.17
CA VAL A 23 14.76 -6.15 9.33
C VAL A 23 15.52 -4.99 9.99
N ARG A 24 16.84 -5.06 10.07
CA ARG A 24 17.68 -3.95 10.56
C ARG A 24 17.53 -2.74 9.63
N ARG A 25 17.68 -2.94 8.32
CA ARG A 25 17.51 -1.87 7.33
C ARG A 25 16.12 -1.21 7.43
N MET A 26 15.07 -2.01 7.60
CA MET A 26 13.71 -1.52 7.85
C MET A 26 13.60 -0.65 9.11
N GLY A 27 14.35 -0.98 10.15
CA GLY A 27 14.38 -0.22 11.42
C GLY A 27 15.20 1.08 11.37
N GLU A 28 16.12 1.20 10.41
CA GLU A 28 16.99 2.38 10.27
C GLU A 28 16.36 3.50 9.42
N ILE A 29 15.26 3.21 8.72
CA ILE A 29 14.62 4.17 7.83
C ILE A 29 13.86 5.22 8.62
N THR A 30 14.12 6.49 8.32
CA THR A 30 13.32 7.59 8.85
C THR A 30 11.95 7.68 8.16
N ASP A 31 10.98 8.32 8.81
CA ASP A 31 9.62 8.47 8.27
C ASP A 31 9.59 9.14 6.88
N GLY A 32 10.43 10.16 6.67
CA GLY A 32 10.54 10.84 5.37
C GLY A 32 11.12 9.95 4.27
N GLN A 33 12.15 9.15 4.58
CA GLN A 33 12.69 8.16 3.64
C GLN A 33 11.67 7.08 3.32
N TYR A 34 10.96 6.61 4.34
CA TYR A 34 9.92 5.60 4.20
C TYR A 34 8.83 6.05 3.22
N GLN A 35 8.29 7.26 3.44
CA GLN A 35 7.28 7.85 2.57
C GLN A 35 7.82 7.99 1.13
N LYS A 36 9.07 8.44 0.96
CA LYS A 36 9.69 8.62 -0.34
C LYS A 36 9.82 7.31 -1.10
N TYR A 37 10.24 6.22 -0.47
CA TYR A 37 10.38 4.91 -1.12
C TYR A 37 9.07 4.38 -1.70
N PHE A 38 7.91 4.72 -1.14
CA PHE A 38 6.61 4.25 -1.60
C PHE A 38 5.93 5.15 -2.64
N VAL A 39 6.48 6.32 -2.94
CA VAL A 39 5.96 7.22 -3.99
C VAL A 39 6.91 7.39 -5.16
N GLU A 40 8.15 6.95 -5.03
CA GLU A 40 9.16 6.97 -6.09
C GLU A 40 9.10 5.68 -6.94
N SER A 41 9.92 5.66 -8.01
CA SER A 41 10.02 4.50 -8.89
C SER A 41 10.64 3.29 -8.18
N GLY A 42 10.35 2.08 -8.67
CA GLY A 42 10.99 0.86 -8.18
C GLY A 42 12.50 0.87 -8.37
N ALA A 43 13.02 1.50 -9.43
CA ALA A 43 14.45 1.71 -9.62
C ALA A 43 15.06 2.56 -8.49
N TYR A 44 14.37 3.63 -8.10
CA TYR A 44 14.78 4.45 -6.95
C TYR A 44 14.78 3.62 -5.66
N PHE A 45 13.73 2.84 -5.44
CA PHE A 45 13.61 1.99 -4.27
C PHE A 45 14.71 0.92 -4.24
N ARG A 46 14.97 0.24 -5.36
CA ARG A 46 16.09 -0.70 -5.51
C ARG A 46 17.42 -0.08 -5.11
N GLN A 47 17.73 1.08 -5.68
CA GLN A 47 19.01 1.74 -5.47
C GLN A 47 19.19 2.27 -4.05
N ASN A 48 18.17 2.92 -3.48
CA ASN A 48 18.30 3.70 -2.25
C ASN A 48 17.92 2.92 -0.98
N PHE A 49 17.08 1.89 -1.09
CA PHE A 49 16.73 1.03 0.03
C PHE A 49 17.60 -0.24 0.04
N PHE A 50 17.53 -1.04 -1.03
CA PHE A 50 18.26 -2.31 -1.13
C PHE A 50 19.73 -2.11 -1.50
N GLY A 51 20.05 -1.09 -2.28
CA GLY A 51 21.42 -0.79 -2.76
C GLY A 51 22.39 -0.33 -1.69
N THR A 52 21.95 -0.17 -0.45
CA THR A 52 22.82 0.17 0.69
C THR A 52 23.71 -0.99 1.13
N ASP A 53 23.36 -2.23 0.77
CA ASP A 53 24.16 -3.43 1.02
C ASP A 53 24.00 -4.41 -0.15
N PRO A 54 25.09 -4.98 -0.72
CA PRO A 54 25.01 -5.95 -1.82
C PRO A 54 24.15 -7.18 -1.50
N ARG A 55 24.08 -7.58 -0.24
CA ARG A 55 23.26 -8.72 0.21
C ARG A 55 21.76 -8.39 0.12
N LEU A 56 21.37 -7.16 0.43
CA LEU A 56 19.99 -6.69 0.24
C LEU A 56 19.62 -6.64 -1.24
N LEU A 57 20.52 -6.13 -2.09
CA LEU A 57 20.30 -6.16 -3.55
C LEU A 57 20.08 -7.59 -4.06
N LYS A 58 20.86 -8.54 -3.58
CA LYS A 58 20.75 -9.94 -3.97
C LYS A 58 19.39 -10.54 -3.57
N MET A 59 18.80 -10.12 -2.46
CA MET A 59 17.48 -10.60 -2.04
C MET A 59 16.37 -10.25 -3.03
N VAL A 60 16.55 -9.17 -3.81
CA VAL A 60 15.54 -8.65 -4.75
C VAL A 60 16.00 -8.68 -6.21
N GLU A 61 17.11 -9.38 -6.54
CA GLU A 61 17.64 -9.44 -7.90
C GLU A 61 16.66 -10.05 -8.90
N HIS A 62 15.80 -10.93 -8.44
CA HIS A 62 14.76 -11.61 -9.22
C HIS A 62 13.49 -10.78 -9.43
N LEU A 63 13.33 -9.64 -8.75
CA LEU A 63 12.17 -8.76 -8.88
C LEU A 63 12.46 -7.65 -9.89
N SER A 64 11.49 -7.32 -10.73
CA SER A 64 11.57 -6.13 -11.60
C SER A 64 11.35 -4.84 -10.80
N ASP A 65 11.68 -3.70 -11.40
CA ASP A 65 11.43 -2.41 -10.75
C ASP A 65 9.93 -2.13 -10.59
N GLU A 66 9.10 -2.59 -11.55
CA GLU A 66 7.65 -2.51 -11.45
C GLU A 66 7.10 -3.37 -10.29
N GLN A 67 7.69 -4.53 -10.05
CA GLN A 67 7.32 -5.37 -8.91
C GLN A 67 7.71 -4.72 -7.59
N LEU A 68 8.90 -4.12 -7.50
CA LEU A 68 9.32 -3.36 -6.32
C LEU A 68 8.42 -2.15 -6.04
N ALA A 69 8.03 -1.40 -7.08
CA ALA A 69 7.12 -0.26 -6.95
C ALA A 69 5.72 -0.66 -6.47
N ARG A 70 5.31 -1.92 -6.66
CA ARG A 70 4.01 -2.45 -6.22
C ARG A 70 4.00 -3.05 -4.82
N MET A 71 5.15 -3.15 -4.16
CA MET A 71 5.23 -3.69 -2.80
C MET A 71 4.47 -2.78 -1.84
N ARG A 72 3.42 -3.30 -1.21
CA ARG A 72 2.47 -2.52 -0.42
C ARG A 72 2.88 -2.35 1.03
N LEU A 73 2.42 -1.24 1.62
CA LEU A 73 2.36 -1.10 3.07
C LEU A 73 1.25 -1.99 3.64
N GLY A 74 1.45 -2.48 4.85
CA GLY A 74 0.48 -3.38 5.50
C GLY A 74 -0.90 -2.77 5.66
N GLY A 75 -0.99 -1.47 5.97
CA GLY A 75 -2.27 -0.76 6.09
C GLY A 75 -3.05 -0.59 4.78
N HIS A 76 -2.42 -0.85 3.63
CA HIS A 76 -3.04 -0.89 2.30
C HIS A 76 -3.16 -2.30 1.74
N ASP A 77 -2.81 -3.31 2.53
CA ASP A 77 -2.93 -4.72 2.16
C ASP A 77 -4.19 -5.32 2.79
N PRO A 78 -5.24 -5.64 2.00
CA PRO A 78 -6.50 -6.16 2.53
C PRO A 78 -6.32 -7.45 3.35
N ILE A 79 -5.38 -8.31 2.96
CA ILE A 79 -5.11 -9.58 3.66
C ILE A 79 -4.54 -9.29 5.05
N LYS A 80 -3.56 -8.39 5.15
CA LYS A 80 -2.94 -8.01 6.43
C LYS A 80 -3.92 -7.26 7.33
N VAL A 81 -4.70 -6.35 6.77
CA VAL A 81 -5.73 -5.61 7.50
C VAL A 81 -6.79 -6.57 8.04
N HIS A 82 -7.34 -7.46 7.20
CA HIS A 82 -8.30 -8.47 7.62
C HIS A 82 -7.74 -9.37 8.73
N ALA A 83 -6.51 -9.88 8.58
CA ALA A 83 -5.86 -10.71 9.60
C ALA A 83 -5.71 -9.96 10.94
N GLY A 84 -5.35 -8.66 10.89
CA GLY A 84 -5.25 -7.82 12.07
C GLY A 84 -6.59 -7.64 12.79
N TYR A 85 -7.66 -7.37 12.05
CA TYR A 85 -9.02 -7.25 12.62
C TYR A 85 -9.53 -8.59 13.16
N LYS A 86 -9.32 -9.68 12.42
CA LYS A 86 -9.70 -11.03 12.88
C LYS A 86 -9.05 -11.35 14.22
N ALA A 87 -7.73 -11.16 14.32
CA ALA A 87 -7.00 -11.40 15.57
C ALA A 87 -7.48 -10.49 16.71
N ALA A 88 -7.87 -9.24 16.40
CA ALA A 88 -8.42 -8.31 17.41
C ALA A 88 -9.77 -8.74 17.94
N VAL A 89 -10.66 -9.23 17.06
CA VAL A 89 -12.02 -9.68 17.44
C VAL A 89 -11.97 -10.98 18.26
N GLU A 90 -11.05 -11.88 17.90
CA GLU A 90 -10.87 -13.16 18.60
C GLU A 90 -10.17 -13.01 19.97
N HIS A 91 -9.49 -11.87 20.19
CA HIS A 91 -8.81 -11.60 21.46
C HIS A 91 -9.78 -11.17 22.55
N THR A 92 -9.69 -11.81 23.71
CA THR A 92 -10.50 -11.51 24.90
C THR A 92 -9.62 -11.10 26.09
N GLY A 93 -10.23 -10.47 27.08
CA GLY A 93 -9.57 -10.13 28.35
C GLY A 93 -8.90 -8.75 28.39
N SER A 94 -8.62 -8.13 27.25
CA SER A 94 -8.10 -6.75 27.19
C SER A 94 -8.41 -6.08 25.85
N PRO A 95 -8.45 -4.73 25.77
CA PRO A 95 -8.62 -4.01 24.52
C PRO A 95 -7.47 -4.27 23.55
N THR A 96 -7.77 -4.31 22.24
CA THR A 96 -6.76 -4.46 21.20
C THR A 96 -6.57 -3.13 20.44
N LEU A 97 -5.31 -2.69 20.34
CA LEU A 97 -4.91 -1.56 19.52
C LEU A 97 -4.29 -2.10 18.22
N ILE A 98 -4.78 -1.64 17.06
CA ILE A 98 -4.20 -1.92 15.75
C ILE A 98 -3.50 -0.65 15.23
N LEU A 99 -2.21 -0.74 14.96
CA LEU A 99 -1.41 0.30 14.29
C LEU A 99 -1.19 -0.11 12.84
N ALA A 100 -1.90 0.52 11.91
CA ALA A 100 -1.79 0.25 10.49
C ALA A 100 -0.95 1.34 9.82
N LYS A 101 0.15 0.96 9.15
CA LYS A 101 0.98 1.89 8.38
C LYS A 101 0.33 2.13 7.03
N THR A 102 0.01 3.39 6.75
CA THR A 102 -0.59 3.84 5.49
C THR A 102 0.22 5.00 4.91
N ILE A 103 -0.04 5.33 3.65
CA ILE A 103 0.45 6.55 3.03
C ILE A 103 -0.72 7.51 2.80
N LYS A 104 -0.50 8.78 3.06
CA LYS A 104 -1.50 9.81 2.84
C LYS A 104 -1.82 9.95 1.35
N GLY A 105 -3.10 10.05 1.02
CA GLY A 105 -3.54 10.16 -0.37
C GLY A 105 -3.37 8.88 -1.19
N TYR A 106 -3.33 7.72 -0.55
CA TYR A 106 -3.23 6.43 -1.23
C TYR A 106 -4.24 6.32 -2.37
N GLY A 107 -3.75 5.95 -3.54
CA GLY A 107 -4.56 5.81 -4.74
C GLY A 107 -4.61 7.05 -5.64
N LEU A 108 -4.24 8.23 -5.12
CA LEU A 108 -4.25 9.47 -5.90
C LEU A 108 -3.05 9.60 -6.87
N GLY A 109 -2.07 8.69 -6.80
CA GLY A 109 -0.90 8.71 -7.65
C GLY A 109 -0.17 10.06 -7.60
N GLU A 110 0.25 10.57 -8.76
CA GLU A 110 0.98 11.84 -8.86
C GLU A 110 0.18 13.05 -8.37
N ALA A 111 -1.15 12.98 -8.38
CA ALA A 111 -2.03 14.05 -7.91
C ALA A 111 -1.84 14.38 -6.43
N GLY A 112 -1.54 13.37 -5.60
CA GLY A 112 -1.47 13.64 -4.16
C GLY A 112 -0.84 12.54 -3.29
N GLU A 113 -0.50 11.37 -3.82
CA GLU A 113 0.01 10.27 -3.00
C GLU A 113 1.33 10.67 -2.33
N GLY A 114 1.37 10.60 -1.00
CA GLY A 114 2.52 10.99 -0.20
C GLY A 114 2.84 12.49 -0.16
N LYS A 115 1.99 13.35 -0.71
CA LYS A 115 2.22 14.80 -0.78
C LYS A 115 1.43 15.58 0.27
N ASN A 116 2.00 16.68 0.76
CA ASN A 116 1.31 17.54 1.72
C ASN A 116 0.09 18.26 1.11
N ILE A 117 0.09 18.50 -0.21
CA ILE A 117 -1.01 19.15 -0.94
C ILE A 117 -2.33 18.34 -0.85
N THR A 118 -2.26 17.06 -0.53
CA THR A 118 -3.45 16.18 -0.42
C THR A 118 -4.49 16.71 0.57
N HIS A 119 -4.11 17.49 1.57
CA HIS A 119 -5.05 18.18 2.47
C HIS A 119 -5.89 19.24 1.78
N GLN A 120 -5.38 19.83 0.70
CA GLN A 120 -6.01 20.93 -0.03
C GLN A 120 -6.55 20.48 -1.40
N GLN A 121 -6.31 19.24 -1.80
CA GLN A 121 -6.80 18.69 -3.06
C GLN A 121 -8.32 18.60 -3.01
N LYS A 122 -9.00 19.46 -3.77
CA LYS A 122 -10.48 19.53 -3.79
C LYS A 122 -11.09 18.71 -4.91
N LYS A 123 -10.39 18.59 -6.05
CA LYS A 123 -10.85 17.86 -7.24
C LYS A 123 -9.68 17.18 -7.92
N LEU A 124 -9.93 16.03 -8.49
CA LEU A 124 -9.08 15.38 -9.47
C LEU A 124 -9.48 15.85 -10.87
N ASN A 125 -8.53 15.98 -11.78
CA ASN A 125 -8.82 16.17 -13.20
C ASN A 125 -9.23 14.83 -13.84
N ASP A 126 -9.68 14.85 -15.09
CA ASP A 126 -10.21 13.66 -15.77
C ASP A 126 -9.16 12.55 -15.93
N ASP A 127 -7.89 12.90 -16.15
CA ASP A 127 -6.82 11.92 -16.27
C ASP A 127 -6.51 11.26 -14.92
N GLU A 128 -6.50 12.04 -13.86
CA GLU A 128 -6.34 11.54 -12.49
C GLU A 128 -7.50 10.64 -12.08
N LEU A 129 -8.74 11.00 -12.46
CA LEU A 129 -9.93 10.17 -12.26
C LEU A 129 -9.84 8.83 -13.02
N ARG A 130 -9.35 8.84 -14.28
CA ARG A 130 -9.10 7.61 -15.06
C ARG A 130 -8.09 6.70 -14.39
N ILE A 131 -6.97 7.26 -13.91
CA ILE A 131 -5.93 6.52 -13.21
C ILE A 131 -6.50 5.89 -11.92
N PHE A 132 -7.22 6.69 -11.13
CA PHE A 132 -7.86 6.23 -9.90
C PHE A 132 -8.86 5.10 -10.15
N ARG A 133 -9.80 5.32 -11.07
CA ARG A 133 -10.79 4.32 -11.50
C ARG A 133 -10.12 3.00 -11.92
N SER A 134 -9.08 3.10 -12.77
CA SER A 134 -8.39 1.92 -13.31
C SER A 134 -7.61 1.19 -12.22
N ARG A 135 -6.98 1.92 -11.30
CA ARG A 135 -6.23 1.34 -10.18
C ARG A 135 -7.13 0.52 -9.25
N PHE A 136 -8.35 0.99 -9.02
CA PHE A 136 -9.31 0.32 -8.13
C PHE A 136 -10.34 -0.54 -8.85
N GLY A 137 -10.26 -0.68 -10.16
CA GLY A 137 -11.18 -1.50 -10.95
C GLY A 137 -12.63 -1.05 -10.88
N ILE A 138 -12.88 0.26 -10.71
CA ILE A 138 -14.24 0.79 -10.60
C ILE A 138 -14.89 0.77 -11.98
N PRO A 139 -16.06 0.09 -12.18
CA PRO A 139 -16.66 -0.12 -13.47
C PRO A 139 -17.52 1.07 -13.94
N ILE A 140 -16.90 2.26 -14.06
CA ILE A 140 -17.52 3.47 -14.61
C ILE A 140 -16.95 3.71 -16.00
N PRO A 141 -17.78 3.88 -17.04
CA PRO A 141 -17.34 4.16 -18.42
C PRO A 141 -16.67 5.53 -18.51
N ASP A 142 -15.76 5.68 -19.50
CA ASP A 142 -15.00 6.92 -19.69
C ASP A 142 -15.87 8.16 -19.91
N GLY A 143 -17.02 8.00 -20.60
CA GLY A 143 -17.93 9.11 -20.88
C GLY A 143 -18.67 9.66 -19.66
N GLU A 144 -18.74 8.90 -18.57
CA GLU A 144 -19.43 9.31 -17.32
C GLU A 144 -18.44 9.73 -16.23
N LEU A 145 -17.14 9.55 -16.47
CA LEU A 145 -16.12 9.72 -15.45
C LEU A 145 -16.00 11.16 -14.95
N HIS A 146 -16.23 12.16 -15.85
CA HIS A 146 -16.17 13.57 -15.50
C HIS A 146 -17.16 13.97 -14.39
N ASP A 147 -18.33 13.33 -14.37
CA ASP A 147 -19.38 13.60 -13.38
C ASP A 147 -19.15 12.85 -12.07
N ALA A 148 -18.12 11.98 -12.01
CA ALA A 148 -17.78 11.15 -10.86
C ALA A 148 -19.02 10.50 -10.20
N PRO A 149 -19.86 9.75 -10.94
CA PRO A 149 -21.10 9.20 -10.43
C PRO A 149 -20.85 8.17 -9.32
N PHE A 150 -21.81 8.03 -8.43
CA PHE A 150 -21.78 6.95 -7.45
C PHE A 150 -21.97 5.60 -8.13
N TYR A 151 -21.05 4.68 -7.91
CA TYR A 151 -21.21 3.29 -8.33
C TYR A 151 -21.93 2.49 -7.23
N ARG A 152 -22.99 1.82 -7.62
CA ARG A 152 -23.66 0.82 -6.79
C ARG A 152 -23.52 -0.55 -7.45
N PRO A 153 -22.97 -1.57 -6.78
CA PRO A 153 -22.97 -2.94 -7.27
C PRO A 153 -24.40 -3.45 -7.49
N SER A 154 -24.55 -4.47 -8.35
CA SER A 154 -25.85 -5.12 -8.57
C SER A 154 -26.34 -5.83 -7.31
N ASP A 155 -27.67 -5.96 -7.17
CA ASP A 155 -28.29 -6.54 -5.98
C ASP A 155 -27.91 -8.03 -5.75
N ASP A 156 -27.45 -8.73 -6.78
CA ASP A 156 -26.93 -10.10 -6.76
C ASP A 156 -25.41 -10.19 -6.56
N SER A 157 -24.71 -9.07 -6.44
CA SER A 157 -23.28 -9.06 -6.16
C SER A 157 -22.99 -9.58 -4.74
N ALA A 158 -21.80 -10.18 -4.58
CA ALA A 158 -21.36 -10.73 -3.29
C ALA A 158 -21.32 -9.66 -2.18
N GLU A 159 -20.96 -8.42 -2.54
CA GLU A 159 -20.88 -7.28 -1.63
C GLU A 159 -22.25 -6.91 -1.08
N ILE A 160 -23.25 -6.79 -1.97
CA ILE A 160 -24.63 -6.43 -1.57
C ILE A 160 -25.29 -7.56 -0.80
N GLN A 161 -25.05 -8.82 -1.20
CA GLN A 161 -25.59 -9.98 -0.46
C GLN A 161 -24.98 -10.13 0.94
N TYR A 162 -23.72 -9.70 1.13
CA TYR A 162 -23.07 -9.71 2.45
C TYR A 162 -23.59 -8.59 3.36
N MET A 163 -23.89 -7.42 2.83
CA MET A 163 -24.40 -6.25 3.59
C MET A 163 -25.84 -6.45 4.06
#